data_d6ad0cc960338abafbc6e15cd92c4d9e
#
_entry.id   d6ad0cc960338abafbc6e15cd92c4d9e
#
_cell.length_a   1.000
_cell.length_b   1.000
_cell.length_c   1.000
_cell.angle_alpha   90.00
_cell.angle_beta   90.00
_cell.angle_gamma   90.00
#
_symmetry.space_group_name_H-M   'P 1'
#
loop_
_entity.id
_entity.type
_entity.pdbx_description
1 polymer ?
#
loop_
_entity_poly.entity_id
_entity_poly.type
_entity_poly.pdbx_seq_one_letter_code
_entity_poly.pdbx_strand_id
1 'polypeptide(L)' 'MNGNKAKLKFNANNFEVIEEGDYVVCAVSGKNIPLNQLTYWNVELQEAYFSPKEAHQRYEKLNKK' A
#
# COMPACT_ATOMS: atom_id res chain seq x y z
N MET A 1 6.30 -20.54 -4.41
CA MET A 1 6.53 -20.26 -3.68
C MET A 1 5.91 -19.37 -3.01
N ASN A 2 5.81 -19.31 -2.07
CA ASN A 2 5.14 -18.42 -1.37
C ASN A 2 5.78 -17.14 -1.40
N GLY A 3 5.10 -16.09 -1.60
CA GLY A 3 5.64 -14.77 -1.57
C GLY A 3 6.03 -14.35 -0.18
N ASN A 4 7.00 -13.47 -0.09
CA ASN A 4 7.36 -12.84 1.14
C ASN A 4 6.82 -11.43 1.14
N LYS A 5 6.40 -10.95 2.30
CA LYS A 5 5.94 -9.59 2.43
C LYS A 5 7.11 -8.64 2.29
N ALA A 6 6.99 -7.67 1.41
CA ALA A 6 8.01 -6.67 1.21
C ALA A 6 7.85 -5.54 2.21
N LYS A 7 8.94 -4.84 2.47
CA LYS A 7 8.89 -3.62 3.25
C LYS A 7 9.32 -2.48 2.34
N LEU A 8 8.47 -1.47 2.24
CA LEU A 8 8.67 -0.39 1.29
C LEU A 8 8.67 0.95 1.98
N LYS A 9 9.36 1.89 1.36
CA LYS A 9 9.23 3.29 1.71
C LYS A 9 8.51 3.97 0.55
N PHE A 10 7.38 4.61 0.83
CA PHE A 10 6.58 5.23 -0.22
C PHE A 10 6.96 6.68 -0.40
N ASN A 11 7.21 7.07 -1.64
CA ASN A 11 7.51 8.44 -2.02
C ASN A 11 6.40 8.97 -2.91
N ALA A 12 6.47 10.24 -3.28
CA ALA A 12 5.39 10.86 -4.05
C ALA A 12 5.16 10.18 -5.40
N ASN A 13 6.25 9.80 -6.08
CA ASN A 13 6.12 9.25 -7.43
C ASN A 13 6.53 7.80 -7.54
N ASN A 14 7.10 7.23 -6.50
CA ASN A 14 7.55 5.84 -6.55
C ASN A 14 7.70 5.31 -5.15
N PHE A 15 8.14 4.07 -5.03
CA PHE A 15 8.47 3.51 -3.73
C PHE A 15 9.85 2.86 -3.81
N GLU A 16 10.47 2.75 -2.63
CA GLU A 16 11.77 2.10 -2.51
C GLU A 16 11.59 0.82 -1.73
N VAL A 17 12.28 -0.24 -2.15
CA VAL A 17 12.21 -1.52 -1.46
C VAL A 17 13.24 -1.53 -0.35
N ILE A 18 12.79 -1.59 0.89
CA ILE A 18 13.68 -1.67 2.04
C ILE A 18 14.02 -3.12 2.34
N GLU A 19 12.99 -3.98 2.33
CA GLU A 19 13.20 -5.42 2.47
C GLU A 19 12.49 -6.09 1.30
N GLU A 20 13.20 -6.96 0.61
CA GLU A 20 12.66 -7.58 -0.58
C GLU A 20 11.52 -8.50 -0.27
N GLY A 21 10.58 -8.57 -1.19
CA GLY A 21 9.43 -9.43 -1.09
C GLY A 21 8.60 -9.29 -2.34
N ASP A 22 7.49 -10.01 -2.37
CA ASP A 22 6.65 -10.07 -3.57
C ASP A 22 5.39 -9.23 -3.45
N TYR A 23 5.00 -8.86 -2.26
CA TYR A 23 3.74 -8.16 -2.08
C TYR A 23 3.78 -7.30 -0.81
N VAL A 24 2.80 -6.41 -0.71
CA VAL A 24 2.51 -5.69 0.52
C VAL A 24 1.03 -5.86 0.82
N VAL A 25 0.61 -5.46 2.00
CA VAL A 25 -0.78 -5.64 2.43
C VAL A 25 -1.50 -4.31 2.42
N CYS A 26 -2.72 -4.32 1.89
CA CYS A 26 -3.55 -3.12 1.87
C CYS A 26 -3.91 -2.72 3.30
N ALA A 27 -3.77 -1.44 3.61
CA ALA A 27 -4.04 -0.95 4.94
C ALA A 27 -5.53 -0.95 5.29
N VAL A 28 -6.39 -1.02 4.28
CA VAL A 28 -7.84 -0.97 4.49
C VAL A 28 -8.45 -2.36 4.45
N SER A 29 -8.18 -3.10 3.37
CA SER A 29 -8.86 -4.38 3.16
C SER A 29 -8.06 -5.58 3.63
N GLY A 30 -6.76 -5.42 3.87
CA GLY A 30 -5.91 -6.54 4.26
C GLY A 30 -5.54 -7.47 3.11
N LYS A 31 -5.88 -7.09 1.89
CA LYS A 31 -5.55 -7.91 0.73
C LYS A 31 -4.08 -7.79 0.36
N ASN A 32 -3.52 -8.85 -0.16
CA ASN A 32 -2.15 -8.81 -0.65
C ASN A 32 -2.10 -8.08 -1.99
N ILE A 33 -1.12 -7.20 -2.13
CA ILE A 33 -0.94 -6.41 -3.35
C ILE A 33 0.42 -6.76 -3.94
N PRO A 34 0.45 -7.45 -5.09
CA PRO A 34 1.73 -7.70 -5.74
C PRO A 34 2.42 -6.38 -6.08
N LEU A 35 3.73 -6.33 -5.90
CA LEU A 35 4.45 -5.07 -6.11
C LEU A 35 4.28 -4.52 -7.52
N ASN A 36 4.19 -5.41 -8.51
CA ASN A 36 4.03 -4.96 -9.89
C ASN A 36 2.62 -4.44 -10.18
N GLN A 37 1.70 -4.57 -9.22
CA GLN A 37 0.35 -4.02 -9.36
C GLN A 37 0.09 -2.90 -8.36
N LEU A 38 1.08 -2.56 -7.56
CA LEU A 38 0.92 -1.53 -6.55
C LEU A 38 0.91 -0.16 -7.22
N THR A 39 -0.19 0.55 -7.09
CA THR A 39 -0.40 1.83 -7.74
C THR A 39 -0.80 2.93 -6.77
N TYR A 40 -1.43 2.58 -5.67
CA TYR A 40 -1.99 3.56 -4.74
C TYR A 40 -1.38 3.41 -3.37
N TRP A 41 -0.90 4.51 -2.81
CA TRP A 41 -0.33 4.53 -1.47
C TRP A 41 -0.41 5.92 -0.87
N ASN A 42 -0.17 6.02 0.43
CA ASN A 42 -0.17 7.28 1.14
C ASN A 42 1.23 7.53 1.68
N VAL A 43 1.82 8.63 1.26
CA VAL A 43 3.19 8.96 1.67
C VAL A 43 3.26 9.32 3.15
N GLU A 44 2.30 10.08 3.63
CA GLU A 44 2.32 10.51 5.03
C GLU A 44 2.14 9.36 5.99
N LEU A 45 1.23 8.45 5.67
CA LEU A 45 0.95 7.31 6.53
C LEU A 45 1.82 6.10 6.19
N GLN A 46 2.50 6.14 5.05
CA GLN A 46 3.33 5.03 4.58
C GLN A 46 2.48 3.76 4.50
N GLU A 47 1.36 3.85 3.79
CA GLU A 47 0.41 2.77 3.63
C GLU A 47 0.15 2.51 2.16
N ALA A 48 -0.10 1.24 1.83
CA ALA A 48 -0.46 0.85 0.48
C ALA A 48 -1.96 0.57 0.42
N TYR A 49 -2.55 0.77 -0.76
CA TYR A 49 -3.97 0.51 -0.97
C TYR A 49 -4.14 -0.37 -2.20
N PHE A 50 -5.04 -1.34 -2.09
CA PHE A 50 -5.26 -2.31 -3.15
C PHE A 50 -5.85 -1.67 -4.40
N SER A 51 -6.73 -0.68 -4.23
CA SER A 51 -7.40 -0.05 -5.37
C SER A 51 -7.81 1.36 -4.97
N PRO A 52 -8.30 2.17 -5.93
CA PRO A 52 -8.80 3.51 -5.59
C PRO A 52 -9.90 3.49 -4.55
N LYS A 53 -10.70 2.41 -4.55
CA LYS A 53 -11.78 2.30 -3.58
C LYS A 53 -11.24 2.28 -2.16
N GLU A 54 -10.22 1.49 -1.90
CA GLU A 54 -9.63 1.43 -0.58
C GLU A 54 -8.96 2.75 -0.23
N ALA A 55 -8.28 3.37 -1.18
CA ALA A 55 -7.65 4.66 -0.94
C ALA A 55 -8.69 5.70 -0.54
N HIS A 56 -9.82 5.71 -1.23
CA HIS A 56 -10.89 6.64 -0.94
C HIS A 56 -11.52 6.37 0.43
N GLN A 57 -11.73 5.12 0.76
CA GLN A 57 -12.29 4.75 2.05
C GLN A 57 -11.38 5.22 3.19
N ARG A 58 -10.08 5.08 3.01
CA ARG A 58 -9.14 5.52 4.04
C ARG A 58 -9.18 7.03 4.16
N TYR A 59 -9.22 7.72 3.04
CA TYR A 59 -9.28 9.17 3.03
C TYR A 59 -10.52 9.67 3.77
N GLU A 60 -11.67 9.07 3.49
CA GLU A 60 -12.90 9.47 4.15
C GLU A 60 -12.83 9.22 5.64
N LYS A 61 -12.26 8.09 6.04
CA LYS A 61 -12.18 7.77 7.45
C LYS A 61 -11.29 8.75 8.20
N LEU A 62 -10.17 9.13 7.57
CA LEU A 62 -9.27 10.07 8.21
C LEU A 62 -9.85 11.46 8.32
N ASN A 63 -10.72 11.84 7.40
CA ASN A 63 -11.31 13.17 7.39
C ASN A 63 -12.68 13.23 8.04
N LYS A 64 -13.15 12.12 8.57
CA LYS A 64 -14.45 12.12 9.20
C LYS A 64 -14.37 12.76 10.56
N LYS A 65 -15.34 13.57 10.86
CA LYS A 65 -15.39 14.24 12.14
C LYS A 65 -16.23 13.48 13.13
#